data_42cc235c32ca1e48081cc276ad075ebc
#
_entry.id   42cc235c32ca1e48081cc276ad075ebc
#
_cell.length_a   1.000
_cell.length_b   1.000
_cell.length_c   1.000
_cell.angle_alpha   90.00
_cell.angle_beta   90.00
_cell.angle_gamma   90.00
#
_symmetry.space_group_name_H-M   'P 1'
#
loop_
_entity.id
_entity.type
_entity.pdbx_description
1 polymer ?
#
loop_
_entity_poly.entity_id
_entity_poly.type
_entity_poly.pdbx_seq_one_letter_code
_entity_poly.pdbx_strand_id
1 'polypeptide(L)'
;MAHHHDHSHAHTHTANKQVLRISFFVIAGFMLVEAVGGWLTNSLALLSDAGHMFSDAFSLGMALWAFKLGEKQTTLQKTFGYKRFEILTAMFNGLSLVLIAAMIFYEAVKRLFYPPEILTGGMLVVSIIGLLVNIGVAVYMLKNSDTEENVNMRGAYLHVISDLFGSIGAIVAAVLIMVYGWQWADTVASVLVAALVGRSGWTLFKQTLHILMEGAPENIHTNELLSVIRNTEGVKSVHDLHVWTITSNIHVLSCHIVVDGGMTVAESEQIAYRIEHELAHHNIGHCTIQIESERHPHKDEVLCSQEMHEHHHH
;
A
#
# COMPACT_ATOMS: atom_id res chain seq x y z
N MET A 1 16.47 -18.60 37.20
CA MET A 1 15.03 -18.24 37.08
C MET A 1 14.74 -18.15 35.60
N ALA A 2 14.01 -19.12 35.08
CA ALA A 2 13.73 -19.25 33.64
C ALA A 2 12.54 -18.36 33.27
N HIS A 3 12.70 -17.46 32.30
CA HIS A 3 11.62 -16.66 31.76
C HIS A 3 10.77 -17.49 30.78
N HIS A 4 9.58 -17.86 31.27
CA HIS A 4 8.48 -18.38 30.45
C HIS A 4 7.67 -17.21 29.90
N HIS A 5 7.96 -16.73 28.70
CA HIS A 5 7.11 -15.73 28.00
C HIS A 5 7.10 -15.88 26.47
N ASP A 6 7.11 -17.12 25.92
CA ASP A 6 7.21 -17.25 24.46
C ASP A 6 6.10 -18.08 23.78
N HIS A 7 5.07 -18.53 24.50
CA HIS A 7 4.05 -19.41 23.92
C HIS A 7 2.74 -18.71 23.50
N SER A 8 2.42 -17.51 24.00
CA SER A 8 1.18 -16.82 23.66
C SER A 8 1.23 -16.12 22.28
N HIS A 9 2.37 -15.55 21.91
CA HIS A 9 2.52 -14.84 20.61
C HIS A 9 2.50 -15.78 19.41
N ALA A 10 3.03 -17.00 19.49
CA ALA A 10 3.03 -17.96 18.40
C ALA A 10 1.62 -18.48 18.05
N HIS A 11 0.74 -18.65 19.03
CA HIS A 11 -0.62 -19.12 18.81
C HIS A 11 -1.51 -18.03 18.18
N THR A 12 -1.37 -16.77 18.56
CA THR A 12 -2.12 -15.64 17.98
C THR A 12 -1.74 -15.40 16.52
N HIS A 13 -0.45 -15.46 16.17
CA HIS A 13 0.00 -15.35 14.78
C HIS A 13 -0.56 -16.45 13.86
N THR A 14 -0.63 -17.68 14.36
CA THR A 14 -1.16 -18.82 13.57
C THR A 14 -2.68 -18.70 13.41
N ALA A 15 -3.41 -18.29 14.45
CA ALA A 15 -4.85 -18.07 14.42
C ALA A 15 -5.21 -16.95 13.43
N ASN A 16 -4.55 -15.80 13.52
CA ASN A 16 -4.77 -14.67 12.62
C ASN A 16 -4.55 -15.04 11.14
N LYS A 17 -3.49 -15.80 10.84
CA LYS A 17 -3.21 -16.28 9.47
C LYS A 17 -4.30 -17.22 8.95
N GLN A 18 -4.82 -18.10 9.79
CA GLN A 18 -5.89 -19.02 9.41
C GLN A 18 -7.22 -18.28 9.16
N VAL A 19 -7.56 -17.33 10.03
CA VAL A 19 -8.76 -16.49 9.88
C VAL A 19 -8.69 -15.69 8.59
N LEU A 20 -7.56 -15.03 8.33
CA LEU A 20 -7.36 -14.25 7.10
C LEU A 20 -7.49 -15.13 5.85
N ARG A 21 -6.92 -16.34 5.86
CA ARG A 21 -7.00 -17.28 4.74
C ARG A 21 -8.42 -17.74 4.47
N ILE A 22 -9.19 -18.10 5.50
CA ILE A 22 -10.57 -18.53 5.36
C ILE A 22 -11.43 -17.39 4.83
N SER A 23 -11.32 -16.19 5.43
CA SER A 23 -12.03 -14.98 4.99
C SER A 23 -11.73 -14.67 3.52
N PHE A 24 -10.47 -14.76 3.12
CA PHE A 24 -10.06 -14.55 1.73
C PHE A 24 -10.76 -15.51 0.77
N PHE A 25 -10.77 -16.81 1.04
CA PHE A 25 -11.40 -17.78 0.13
C PHE A 25 -12.93 -17.63 0.07
N VAL A 26 -13.55 -17.26 1.18
CA VAL A 26 -15.01 -17.00 1.20
C VAL A 26 -15.35 -15.76 0.36
N ILE A 27 -14.61 -14.66 0.56
CA ILE A 27 -14.81 -13.41 -0.18
C ILE A 27 -14.48 -13.59 -1.66
N ALA A 28 -13.37 -14.24 -2.01
CA ALA A 28 -13.00 -14.52 -3.40
C ALA A 28 -14.01 -15.45 -4.10
N GLY A 29 -14.55 -16.43 -3.39
CA GLY A 29 -15.63 -17.28 -3.90
C GLY A 29 -16.91 -16.49 -4.15
N PHE A 30 -17.29 -15.60 -3.23
CA PHE A 30 -18.46 -14.76 -3.39
C PHE A 30 -18.28 -13.73 -4.52
N MET A 31 -17.12 -13.15 -4.69
CA MET A 31 -16.76 -12.28 -5.82
C MET A 31 -17.13 -12.92 -7.18
N LEU A 32 -16.85 -14.21 -7.36
CA LEU A 32 -17.23 -14.92 -8.59
C LEU A 32 -18.75 -14.99 -8.76
N VAL A 33 -19.49 -15.23 -7.67
CA VAL A 33 -20.96 -15.24 -7.68
C VAL A 33 -21.49 -13.86 -8.05
N GLU A 34 -20.88 -12.82 -7.53
CA GLU A 34 -21.27 -11.43 -7.78
C GLU A 34 -20.96 -10.99 -9.21
N ALA A 35 -19.79 -11.37 -9.75
CA ALA A 35 -19.43 -11.12 -11.13
C ALA A 35 -20.42 -11.80 -12.11
N VAL A 36 -20.73 -13.07 -11.89
CA VAL A 36 -21.69 -13.81 -12.72
C VAL A 36 -23.12 -13.25 -12.52
N GLY A 37 -23.51 -12.97 -11.28
CA GLY A 37 -24.79 -12.37 -10.95
C GLY A 37 -24.98 -11.00 -11.59
N GLY A 38 -23.99 -10.14 -11.51
CA GLY A 38 -23.99 -8.81 -12.14
C GLY A 38 -24.10 -8.88 -13.65
N TRP A 39 -23.39 -9.82 -14.28
CA TRP A 39 -23.49 -10.06 -15.72
C TRP A 39 -24.88 -10.57 -16.13
N LEU A 40 -25.41 -11.57 -15.43
CA LEU A 40 -26.72 -12.16 -15.73
C LEU A 40 -27.89 -11.20 -15.48
N THR A 41 -27.76 -10.34 -14.47
CA THR A 41 -28.81 -9.37 -14.10
C THR A 41 -28.67 -8.01 -14.80
N ASN A 42 -27.61 -7.80 -15.57
CA ASN A 42 -27.23 -6.51 -16.15
C ASN A 42 -27.03 -5.40 -15.10
N SER A 43 -26.72 -5.75 -13.83
CA SER A 43 -26.44 -4.78 -12.79
C SER A 43 -24.99 -4.30 -12.84
N LEU A 44 -24.83 -2.99 -13.08
CA LEU A 44 -23.50 -2.37 -13.09
C LEU A 44 -22.96 -2.22 -11.65
N ALA A 45 -23.84 -2.06 -10.65
CA ALA A 45 -23.46 -1.99 -9.25
C ALA A 45 -22.78 -3.29 -8.77
N LEU A 46 -23.37 -4.45 -9.09
CA LEU A 46 -22.76 -5.75 -8.78
C LEU A 46 -21.43 -5.97 -9.52
N LEU A 47 -21.36 -5.59 -10.80
CA LEU A 47 -20.10 -5.69 -11.57
C LEU A 47 -19.01 -4.77 -11.04
N SER A 48 -19.39 -3.58 -10.55
CA SER A 48 -18.47 -2.61 -9.93
C SER A 48 -17.88 -3.18 -8.64
N ASP A 49 -18.73 -3.75 -7.79
CA ASP A 49 -18.33 -4.35 -6.51
C ASP A 49 -17.45 -5.59 -6.74
N ALA A 50 -17.87 -6.50 -7.63
CA ALA A 50 -17.05 -7.65 -8.04
C ALA A 50 -15.67 -7.24 -8.62
N GLY A 51 -15.61 -6.16 -9.41
CA GLY A 51 -14.36 -5.62 -9.96
C GLY A 51 -13.42 -5.09 -8.88
N HIS A 52 -13.96 -4.46 -7.84
CA HIS A 52 -13.19 -4.03 -6.67
C HIS A 52 -12.62 -5.24 -5.92
N MET A 53 -13.47 -6.18 -5.54
CA MET A 53 -13.07 -7.41 -4.85
C MET A 53 -12.04 -8.25 -5.64
N PHE A 54 -12.16 -8.29 -6.97
CA PHE A 54 -11.15 -8.93 -7.83
C PHE A 54 -9.78 -8.27 -7.71
N SER A 55 -9.74 -6.94 -7.76
CA SER A 55 -8.49 -6.19 -7.63
C SER A 55 -7.80 -6.45 -6.29
N ASP A 56 -8.57 -6.55 -5.20
CA ASP A 56 -8.04 -6.81 -3.87
C ASP A 56 -7.53 -8.24 -3.71
N ALA A 57 -8.27 -9.22 -4.23
CA ALA A 57 -7.83 -10.62 -4.28
C ALA A 57 -6.54 -10.76 -5.13
N PHE A 58 -6.48 -10.08 -6.28
CA PHE A 58 -5.30 -10.04 -7.13
C PHE A 58 -4.10 -9.41 -6.40
N SER A 59 -4.31 -8.29 -5.70
CA SER A 59 -3.28 -7.61 -4.90
C SER A 59 -2.69 -8.52 -3.84
N LEU A 60 -3.56 -9.20 -3.09
CA LEU A 60 -3.12 -10.12 -2.05
C LEU A 60 -2.33 -11.30 -2.64
N GLY A 61 -2.77 -11.85 -3.76
CA GLY A 61 -2.05 -12.90 -4.49
C GLY A 61 -0.67 -12.43 -4.95
N MET A 62 -0.59 -11.22 -5.51
CA MET A 62 0.66 -10.62 -5.95
C MET A 62 1.58 -10.28 -4.79
N ALA A 63 1.05 -9.80 -3.65
CA ALA A 63 1.82 -9.56 -2.43
C ALA A 63 2.44 -10.87 -1.91
N LEU A 64 1.66 -11.95 -1.84
CA LEU A 64 2.18 -13.27 -1.45
C LEU A 64 3.30 -13.77 -2.38
N TRP A 65 3.15 -13.53 -3.67
CA TRP A 65 4.20 -13.86 -4.65
C TRP A 65 5.43 -12.96 -4.50
N ALA A 66 5.24 -11.66 -4.27
CA ALA A 66 6.32 -10.71 -4.00
C ALA A 66 7.11 -11.08 -2.74
N PHE A 67 6.44 -11.50 -1.66
CA PHE A 67 7.11 -12.02 -0.47
C PHE A 67 7.99 -13.22 -0.80
N LYS A 68 7.48 -14.19 -1.55
CA LYS A 68 8.24 -15.38 -1.96
C LYS A 68 9.42 -15.04 -2.87
N LEU A 69 9.31 -14.00 -3.70
CA LEU A 69 10.42 -13.48 -4.49
C LEU A 69 11.42 -12.70 -3.65
N GLY A 70 10.94 -11.93 -2.65
CA GLY A 70 11.76 -11.15 -1.72
C GLY A 70 12.63 -12.01 -0.81
N GLU A 71 12.24 -13.27 -0.54
CA GLU A 71 13.05 -14.27 0.18
C GLU A 71 14.25 -14.78 -0.63
N LYS A 72 14.29 -14.55 -1.96
CA LYS A 72 15.44 -14.91 -2.77
C LYS A 72 16.66 -14.10 -2.36
N GLN A 73 17.78 -14.79 -2.25
CA GLN A 73 19.06 -14.17 -1.91
C GLN A 73 19.42 -13.04 -2.88
N THR A 74 20.05 -12.03 -2.36
CA THR A 74 20.66 -10.95 -3.14
C THR A 74 21.71 -11.50 -4.09
N THR A 75 21.85 -10.92 -5.26
CA THR A 75 22.87 -11.26 -6.24
C THR A 75 23.69 -10.04 -6.60
N LEU A 76 24.87 -10.23 -7.21
CA LEU A 76 25.70 -9.12 -7.69
C LEU A 76 24.98 -8.21 -8.71
N GLN A 77 23.97 -8.74 -9.42
CA GLN A 77 23.14 -7.96 -10.36
C GLN A 77 21.96 -7.26 -9.68
N LYS A 78 21.54 -7.75 -8.52
CA LYS A 78 20.42 -7.21 -7.74
C LYS A 78 20.81 -7.16 -6.26
N THR A 79 21.55 -6.12 -5.92
CA THR A 79 22.16 -5.95 -4.59
C THR A 79 21.14 -5.79 -3.48
N PHE A 80 19.99 -5.15 -3.74
CA PHE A 80 18.84 -5.10 -2.85
C PHE A 80 17.86 -6.27 -3.06
N GLY A 81 18.19 -7.24 -3.90
CA GLY A 81 17.32 -8.38 -4.24
C GLY A 81 16.10 -7.97 -5.06
N TYR A 82 14.97 -8.65 -4.82
CA TYR A 82 13.71 -8.43 -5.53
C TYR A 82 12.71 -7.60 -4.70
N LYS A 83 13.16 -6.86 -3.69
CA LYS A 83 12.30 -6.15 -2.75
C LYS A 83 11.39 -5.11 -3.42
N ARG A 84 11.88 -4.39 -4.43
CA ARG A 84 11.06 -3.43 -5.22
C ARG A 84 9.94 -4.09 -6.04
N PHE A 85 9.93 -5.43 -6.16
CA PHE A 85 8.84 -6.13 -6.85
C PHE A 85 7.49 -5.95 -6.13
N GLU A 86 7.49 -5.83 -4.80
CA GLU A 86 6.32 -5.48 -4.01
C GLU A 86 5.72 -4.13 -4.46
N ILE A 87 6.55 -3.12 -4.63
CA ILE A 87 6.11 -1.77 -5.05
C ILE A 87 5.57 -1.80 -6.50
N LEU A 88 6.23 -2.55 -7.39
CA LEU A 88 5.74 -2.73 -8.77
C LEU A 88 4.37 -3.39 -8.80
N THR A 89 4.14 -4.42 -8.00
CA THR A 89 2.84 -5.11 -7.94
C THR A 89 1.75 -4.19 -7.40
N ALA A 90 2.06 -3.40 -6.36
CA ALA A 90 1.14 -2.40 -5.83
C ALA A 90 0.82 -1.28 -6.84
N MET A 91 1.79 -0.85 -7.64
CA MET A 91 1.58 0.11 -8.72
C MET A 91 0.62 -0.44 -9.79
N PHE A 92 0.84 -1.67 -10.25
CA PHE A 92 -0.05 -2.32 -11.22
C PHE A 92 -1.46 -2.49 -10.67
N ASN A 93 -1.59 -2.80 -9.37
CA ASN A 93 -2.90 -2.86 -8.73
C ASN A 93 -3.59 -1.50 -8.72
N GLY A 94 -2.93 -0.44 -8.28
CA GLY A 94 -3.47 0.93 -8.33
C GLY A 94 -3.93 1.32 -9.73
N LEU A 95 -3.12 1.00 -10.76
CA LEU A 95 -3.48 1.26 -12.15
C LEU A 95 -4.71 0.45 -12.59
N SER A 96 -4.80 -0.83 -12.21
CA SER A 96 -5.96 -1.68 -12.56
C SER A 96 -7.26 -1.15 -11.95
N LEU A 97 -7.23 -0.68 -10.69
CA LEU A 97 -8.37 -0.04 -10.03
C LEU A 97 -8.84 1.22 -10.78
N VAL A 98 -7.91 2.07 -11.22
CA VAL A 98 -8.24 3.26 -12.01
C VAL A 98 -8.86 2.88 -13.35
N LEU A 99 -8.34 1.85 -14.03
CA LEU A 99 -8.90 1.37 -15.29
C LEU A 99 -10.30 0.78 -15.12
N ILE A 100 -10.53 -0.04 -14.07
CA ILE A 100 -11.85 -0.58 -13.74
C ILE A 100 -12.83 0.57 -13.48
N ALA A 101 -12.46 1.54 -12.67
CA ALA A 101 -13.29 2.71 -12.40
C ALA A 101 -13.64 3.49 -13.68
N ALA A 102 -12.66 3.70 -14.57
CA ALA A 102 -12.88 4.37 -15.84
C ALA A 102 -13.83 3.58 -16.75
N MET A 103 -13.71 2.25 -16.82
CA MET A 103 -14.63 1.39 -17.58
C MET A 103 -16.05 1.46 -17.04
N ILE A 104 -16.22 1.44 -15.70
CA ILE A 104 -17.53 1.57 -15.06
C ILE A 104 -18.15 2.95 -15.35
N PHE A 105 -17.34 4.02 -15.25
CA PHE A 105 -17.79 5.35 -15.61
C PHE A 105 -18.25 5.45 -17.07
N TYR A 106 -17.48 4.87 -18.00
CA TYR A 106 -17.86 4.83 -19.41
C TYR A 106 -19.19 4.11 -19.64
N GLU A 107 -19.35 2.93 -19.03
CA GLU A 107 -20.60 2.17 -19.15
C GLU A 107 -21.76 2.88 -18.44
N ALA A 108 -21.53 3.54 -17.31
CA ALA A 108 -22.53 4.35 -16.61
C ALA A 108 -23.05 5.50 -17.49
N VAL A 109 -22.15 6.23 -18.15
CA VAL A 109 -22.56 7.29 -19.10
C VAL A 109 -23.38 6.74 -20.26
N LYS A 110 -22.98 5.61 -20.82
CA LYS A 110 -23.73 4.93 -21.89
C LYS A 110 -25.14 4.53 -21.43
N ARG A 111 -25.30 4.02 -20.19
CA ARG A 111 -26.59 3.63 -19.61
C ARG A 111 -27.53 4.81 -19.31
N LEU A 112 -27.02 6.01 -19.17
CA LEU A 112 -27.87 7.23 -19.08
C LEU A 112 -28.63 7.49 -20.40
N PHE A 113 -28.02 7.15 -21.54
CA PHE A 113 -28.66 7.32 -22.85
C PHE A 113 -29.40 6.08 -23.34
N TYR A 114 -28.92 4.89 -22.95
CA TYR A 114 -29.45 3.60 -23.35
C TYR A 114 -29.60 2.70 -22.12
N PRO A 115 -30.60 2.94 -21.24
CA PRO A 115 -30.79 2.17 -20.01
C PRO A 115 -31.12 0.71 -20.34
N PRO A 116 -30.34 -0.25 -19.83
CA PRO A 116 -30.65 -1.67 -20.01
C PRO A 116 -31.79 -2.07 -19.08
N GLU A 117 -32.49 -3.15 -19.44
CA GLU A 117 -33.38 -3.82 -18.48
C GLU A 117 -32.56 -4.57 -17.44
N ILE A 118 -32.79 -4.25 -16.16
CA ILE A 118 -32.10 -4.88 -15.02
C ILE A 118 -33.03 -5.92 -14.42
N LEU A 119 -32.51 -7.12 -14.25
CA LEU A 119 -33.22 -8.18 -13.53
C LEU A 119 -33.15 -7.96 -12.02
N THR A 120 -33.96 -7.05 -11.53
CA THR A 120 -33.93 -6.55 -10.14
C THR A 120 -34.09 -7.61 -9.09
N GLY A 121 -34.91 -8.64 -9.33
CA GLY A 121 -35.03 -9.77 -8.41
C GLY A 121 -33.74 -10.56 -8.23
N GLY A 122 -33.03 -10.83 -9.32
CA GLY A 122 -31.72 -11.49 -9.28
C GLY A 122 -30.64 -10.60 -8.61
N MET A 123 -30.62 -9.33 -8.98
CA MET A 123 -29.73 -8.32 -8.37
C MET A 123 -29.93 -8.28 -6.84
N LEU A 124 -31.19 -8.18 -6.37
CA LEU A 124 -31.50 -8.12 -4.95
C LEU A 124 -31.04 -9.39 -4.20
N VAL A 125 -31.29 -10.57 -4.77
CA VAL A 125 -30.88 -11.86 -4.16
C VAL A 125 -29.35 -11.92 -4.02
N VAL A 126 -28.60 -11.59 -5.07
CA VAL A 126 -27.13 -11.61 -5.03
C VAL A 126 -26.61 -10.61 -4.02
N SER A 127 -27.14 -9.37 -4.01
CA SER A 127 -26.70 -8.33 -3.04
C SER A 127 -27.02 -8.70 -1.59
N ILE A 128 -28.17 -9.34 -1.30
CA ILE A 128 -28.50 -9.81 0.05
C ILE A 128 -27.53 -10.93 0.48
N ILE A 129 -27.22 -11.87 -0.41
CA ILE A 129 -26.24 -12.92 -0.13
C ILE A 129 -24.87 -12.29 0.16
N GLY A 130 -24.45 -11.30 -0.62
CA GLY A 130 -23.20 -10.54 -0.40
C GLY A 130 -23.17 -9.87 0.95
N LEU A 131 -24.22 -9.16 1.30
CA LEU A 131 -24.35 -8.53 2.61
C LEU A 131 -24.19 -9.56 3.75
N LEU A 132 -24.87 -10.71 3.65
CA LEU A 132 -24.79 -11.77 4.65
C LEU A 132 -23.40 -12.42 4.72
N VAL A 133 -22.74 -12.63 3.58
CA VAL A 133 -21.37 -13.15 3.52
C VAL A 133 -20.41 -12.18 4.20
N ASN A 134 -20.49 -10.89 3.86
CA ASN A 134 -19.60 -9.86 4.44
C ASN A 134 -19.84 -9.69 5.94
N ILE A 135 -21.10 -9.68 6.42
CA ILE A 135 -21.42 -9.71 7.86
C ILE A 135 -20.85 -10.97 8.52
N GLY A 136 -21.04 -12.13 7.91
CA GLY A 136 -20.52 -13.40 8.43
C GLY A 136 -18.99 -13.39 8.57
N VAL A 137 -18.29 -12.90 7.56
CA VAL A 137 -16.83 -12.76 7.58
C VAL A 137 -16.38 -11.74 8.62
N ALA A 138 -17.04 -10.57 8.71
CA ALA A 138 -16.72 -9.54 9.71
C ALA A 138 -16.87 -10.09 11.13
N VAL A 139 -17.98 -10.78 11.43
CA VAL A 139 -18.23 -11.40 12.75
C VAL A 139 -17.22 -12.52 13.02
N TYR A 140 -16.89 -13.33 12.00
CA TYR A 140 -15.89 -14.38 12.14
C TYR A 140 -14.51 -13.82 12.47
N MET A 141 -14.10 -12.72 11.81
CA MET A 141 -12.84 -12.04 12.09
C MET A 141 -12.81 -11.47 13.51
N LEU A 142 -13.85 -10.76 13.93
CA LEU A 142 -13.95 -10.19 15.29
C LEU A 142 -13.86 -11.24 16.40
N LYS A 143 -14.42 -12.44 16.18
CA LYS A 143 -14.45 -13.50 17.21
C LYS A 143 -13.18 -14.33 17.26
N ASN A 144 -12.45 -14.47 16.16
CA ASN A 144 -11.37 -15.45 16.03
C ASN A 144 -10.00 -14.84 15.74
N SER A 145 -9.91 -13.51 15.69
CA SER A 145 -8.65 -12.82 15.44
C SER A 145 -8.53 -11.55 16.28
N ASP A 146 -7.31 -11.10 16.42
CA ASP A 146 -6.99 -9.87 17.11
C ASP A 146 -7.04 -8.68 16.13
N THR A 147 -8.22 -8.11 15.99
CA THR A 147 -8.47 -6.94 15.11
C THR A 147 -8.11 -5.61 15.77
N GLU A 148 -7.85 -5.57 17.07
CA GLU A 148 -7.53 -4.34 17.81
C GLU A 148 -6.02 -4.08 17.83
N GLU A 149 -5.21 -5.10 18.13
CA GLU A 149 -3.76 -4.97 18.28
C GLU A 149 -3.00 -5.24 16.97
N ASN A 150 -3.54 -6.08 16.07
CA ASN A 150 -2.87 -6.43 14.83
C ASN A 150 -3.31 -5.54 13.65
N VAL A 151 -2.40 -4.68 13.18
CA VAL A 151 -2.66 -3.70 12.10
C VAL A 151 -3.14 -4.38 10.80
N ASN A 152 -2.59 -5.56 10.45
CA ASN A 152 -2.98 -6.28 9.24
C ASN A 152 -4.41 -6.83 9.35
N MET A 153 -4.77 -7.38 10.54
CA MET A 153 -6.13 -7.87 10.78
C MET A 153 -7.13 -6.73 10.82
N ARG A 154 -6.77 -5.61 11.42
CA ARG A 154 -7.58 -4.38 11.42
C ARG A 154 -7.81 -3.86 10.00
N GLY A 155 -6.77 -3.82 9.17
CA GLY A 155 -6.88 -3.43 7.76
C GLY A 155 -7.83 -4.33 6.98
N ALA A 156 -7.69 -5.66 7.11
CA ALA A 156 -8.55 -6.63 6.47
C ALA A 156 -10.01 -6.53 6.96
N TYR A 157 -10.22 -6.31 8.27
CA TYR A 157 -11.56 -6.12 8.83
C TYR A 157 -12.23 -4.85 8.30
N LEU A 158 -11.51 -3.71 8.26
CA LEU A 158 -12.04 -2.47 7.71
C LEU A 158 -12.38 -2.58 6.22
N HIS A 159 -11.62 -3.39 5.49
CA HIS A 159 -11.92 -3.69 4.10
C HIS A 159 -13.27 -4.43 3.96
N VAL A 160 -13.48 -5.50 4.74
CA VAL A 160 -14.77 -6.23 4.75
C VAL A 160 -15.95 -5.32 5.14
N ILE A 161 -15.73 -4.37 6.04
CA ILE A 161 -16.75 -3.35 6.38
C ILE A 161 -17.03 -2.41 5.19
N SER A 162 -16.02 -2.06 4.40
CA SER A 162 -16.22 -1.25 3.18
C SER A 162 -17.07 -1.98 2.15
N ASP A 163 -16.88 -3.29 1.98
CA ASP A 163 -17.67 -4.12 1.05
C ASP A 163 -19.15 -4.23 1.48
N LEU A 164 -19.44 -4.11 2.79
CA LEU A 164 -20.83 -4.01 3.27
C LEU A 164 -21.54 -2.79 2.68
N PHE A 165 -20.88 -1.64 2.54
CA PHE A 165 -21.50 -0.44 1.95
C PHE A 165 -21.77 -0.61 0.46
N GLY A 166 -20.94 -1.37 -0.29
CA GLY A 166 -21.18 -1.75 -1.67
C GLY A 166 -22.47 -2.57 -1.80
N SER A 167 -22.57 -3.65 -1.02
CA SER A 167 -23.75 -4.51 -0.99
C SER A 167 -25.03 -3.77 -0.58
N ILE A 168 -24.95 -2.88 0.42
CA ILE A 168 -26.09 -2.03 0.84
C ILE A 168 -26.50 -1.10 -0.31
N GLY A 169 -25.55 -0.49 -1.01
CA GLY A 169 -25.81 0.37 -2.16
C GLY A 169 -26.56 -0.38 -3.28
N ALA A 170 -26.13 -1.59 -3.59
CA ALA A 170 -26.78 -2.43 -4.59
C ALA A 170 -28.21 -2.85 -4.16
N ILE A 171 -28.43 -3.19 -2.87
CA ILE A 171 -29.77 -3.49 -2.33
C ILE A 171 -30.69 -2.26 -2.46
N VAL A 172 -30.21 -1.08 -2.05
CA VAL A 172 -30.98 0.16 -2.16
C VAL A 172 -31.34 0.45 -3.62
N ALA A 173 -30.39 0.31 -4.55
CA ALA A 173 -30.65 0.49 -5.97
C ALA A 173 -31.69 -0.51 -6.48
N ALA A 174 -31.59 -1.80 -6.13
CA ALA A 174 -32.56 -2.82 -6.52
C ALA A 174 -33.98 -2.51 -6.01
N VAL A 175 -34.10 -2.08 -4.74
CA VAL A 175 -35.41 -1.68 -4.16
C VAL A 175 -35.98 -0.46 -4.86
N LEU A 176 -35.18 0.57 -5.15
CA LEU A 176 -35.63 1.77 -5.87
C LEU A 176 -36.12 1.44 -7.29
N ILE A 177 -35.43 0.54 -7.98
CA ILE A 177 -35.87 0.07 -9.30
C ILE A 177 -37.19 -0.71 -9.17
N MET A 178 -37.31 -1.59 -8.17
CA MET A 178 -38.50 -2.44 -7.99
C MET A 178 -39.74 -1.65 -7.60
N VAL A 179 -39.60 -0.66 -6.72
CA VAL A 179 -40.73 0.13 -6.18
C VAL A 179 -41.11 1.30 -7.07
N TYR A 180 -40.12 2.02 -7.61
CA TYR A 180 -40.33 3.27 -8.34
C TYR A 180 -39.98 3.16 -9.84
N GLY A 181 -39.46 2.05 -10.31
CA GLY A 181 -39.02 1.89 -11.70
C GLY A 181 -37.78 2.72 -12.07
N TRP A 182 -37.00 3.17 -11.07
CA TRP A 182 -35.86 4.07 -11.28
C TRP A 182 -34.61 3.31 -11.76
N GLN A 183 -34.58 2.96 -13.04
CA GLN A 183 -33.46 2.22 -13.66
C GLN A 183 -32.09 2.89 -13.46
N TRP A 184 -32.07 4.23 -13.35
CA TRP A 184 -30.85 4.97 -13.12
C TRP A 184 -30.24 4.77 -11.71
N ALA A 185 -30.97 4.18 -10.76
CA ALA A 185 -30.50 3.97 -9.40
C ALA A 185 -29.26 3.02 -9.36
N ASP A 186 -29.24 1.95 -10.17
CA ASP A 186 -28.10 1.06 -10.32
C ASP A 186 -26.88 1.80 -10.90
N THR A 187 -27.11 2.64 -11.89
CA THR A 187 -26.04 3.46 -12.51
C THR A 187 -25.42 4.44 -11.51
N VAL A 188 -26.26 5.11 -10.68
CA VAL A 188 -25.76 6.04 -9.65
C VAL A 188 -24.97 5.29 -8.58
N ALA A 189 -25.48 4.16 -8.08
CA ALA A 189 -24.77 3.32 -7.12
C ALA A 189 -23.40 2.89 -7.67
N SER A 190 -23.36 2.46 -8.93
CA SER A 190 -22.12 2.06 -9.62
C SER A 190 -21.11 3.21 -9.71
N VAL A 191 -21.57 4.42 -10.08
CA VAL A 191 -20.70 5.61 -10.19
C VAL A 191 -20.12 5.98 -8.82
N LEU A 192 -20.88 5.89 -7.75
CA LEU A 192 -20.39 6.16 -6.40
C LEU A 192 -19.30 5.18 -6.00
N VAL A 193 -19.53 3.87 -6.20
CA VAL A 193 -18.52 2.83 -5.92
C VAL A 193 -17.29 3.04 -6.81
N ALA A 194 -17.47 3.24 -8.11
CA ALA A 194 -16.37 3.48 -9.04
C ALA A 194 -15.54 4.72 -8.68
N ALA A 195 -16.17 5.79 -8.19
CA ALA A 195 -15.46 6.99 -7.74
C ALA A 195 -14.57 6.70 -6.50
N LEU A 196 -15.08 5.93 -5.53
CA LEU A 196 -14.32 5.54 -4.35
C LEU A 196 -13.14 4.63 -4.73
N VAL A 197 -13.40 3.60 -5.55
CA VAL A 197 -12.39 2.66 -6.04
C VAL A 197 -11.32 3.39 -6.87
N GLY A 198 -11.74 4.25 -7.79
CA GLY A 198 -10.84 5.04 -8.63
C GLY A 198 -9.96 5.99 -7.81
N ARG A 199 -10.51 6.61 -6.76
CA ARG A 199 -9.75 7.46 -5.84
C ARG A 199 -8.69 6.65 -5.08
N SER A 200 -9.06 5.48 -4.55
CA SER A 200 -8.13 4.57 -3.85
C SER A 200 -7.02 4.11 -4.79
N GLY A 201 -7.37 3.65 -5.98
CA GLY A 201 -6.42 3.23 -7.00
C GLY A 201 -5.46 4.35 -7.41
N TRP A 202 -5.96 5.58 -7.58
CA TRP A 202 -5.14 6.74 -7.91
C TRP A 202 -4.17 7.12 -6.78
N THR A 203 -4.62 7.03 -5.53
CA THR A 203 -3.77 7.28 -4.37
C THR A 203 -2.66 6.25 -4.28
N LEU A 204 -2.99 4.97 -4.39
CA LEU A 204 -2.01 3.88 -4.40
C LEU A 204 -1.01 4.01 -5.56
N PHE A 205 -1.49 4.32 -6.77
CA PHE A 205 -0.64 4.55 -7.94
C PHE A 205 0.35 5.70 -7.71
N LYS A 206 -0.12 6.84 -7.18
CA LYS A 206 0.77 7.98 -6.88
C LYS A 206 1.81 7.67 -5.83
N GLN A 207 1.43 6.99 -4.74
CA GLN A 207 2.35 6.61 -3.67
C GLN A 207 3.44 5.65 -4.19
N THR A 208 3.04 4.63 -4.94
CA THR A 208 4.00 3.67 -5.50
C THR A 208 4.91 4.30 -6.56
N LEU A 209 4.38 5.21 -7.37
CA LEU A 209 5.18 5.98 -8.32
C LEU A 209 6.20 6.87 -7.60
N HIS A 210 5.79 7.55 -6.51
CA HIS A 210 6.67 8.35 -5.68
C HIS A 210 7.83 7.52 -5.11
N ILE A 211 7.55 6.30 -4.61
CA ILE A 211 8.59 5.38 -4.13
C ILE A 211 9.53 4.93 -5.26
N LEU A 212 8.99 4.64 -6.46
CA LEU A 212 9.82 4.23 -7.61
C LEU A 212 10.71 5.37 -8.13
N MET A 213 10.25 6.61 -8.00
CA MET A 213 11.02 7.83 -8.29
C MET A 213 11.98 8.24 -7.17
N GLU A 214 12.22 7.34 -6.19
CA GLU A 214 13.12 7.56 -5.07
C GLU A 214 12.74 8.76 -4.19
N GLY A 215 11.43 9.07 -4.13
CA GLY A 215 10.90 10.10 -3.25
C GLY A 215 11.11 9.78 -1.77
N ALA A 216 11.24 10.84 -0.97
CA ALA A 216 11.36 10.71 0.48
C ALA A 216 10.09 10.06 1.07
N PRO A 217 10.23 9.16 2.07
CA PRO A 217 9.08 8.51 2.71
C PRO A 217 8.13 9.53 3.34
N GLU A 218 6.81 9.40 3.09
CA GLU A 218 5.81 10.34 3.61
C GLU A 218 5.72 10.35 5.15
N ASN A 219 6.07 9.24 5.78
CA ASN A 219 6.04 9.06 7.24
C ASN A 219 7.34 9.46 7.95
N ILE A 220 8.33 9.95 7.23
CA ILE A 220 9.63 10.37 7.75
C ILE A 220 9.86 11.86 7.45
N HIS A 221 10.05 12.63 8.50
CA HIS A 221 10.35 14.06 8.38
C HIS A 221 11.84 14.29 8.11
N THR A 222 12.22 14.54 6.87
CA THR A 222 13.62 14.75 6.45
C THR A 222 14.33 15.85 7.25
N ASN A 223 13.60 16.90 7.64
CA ASN A 223 14.16 17.98 8.48
C ASN A 223 14.55 17.48 9.88
N GLU A 224 13.83 16.50 10.41
CA GLU A 224 14.11 15.89 11.70
C GLU A 224 15.40 15.05 11.63
N LEU A 225 15.53 14.23 10.58
CA LEU A 225 16.77 13.48 10.30
C LEU A 225 17.97 14.40 10.14
N LEU A 226 17.79 15.48 9.39
CA LEU A 226 18.85 16.49 9.22
C LEU A 226 19.28 17.10 10.56
N SER A 227 18.32 17.38 11.45
CA SER A 227 18.60 17.91 12.78
C SER A 227 19.36 16.89 13.64
N VAL A 228 18.99 15.61 13.59
CA VAL A 228 19.67 14.52 14.30
C VAL A 228 21.14 14.46 13.86
N ILE A 229 21.40 14.44 12.55
CA ILE A 229 22.75 14.35 12.01
C ILE A 229 23.57 15.60 12.39
N ARG A 230 23.01 16.81 12.24
CA ARG A 230 23.69 18.08 12.55
C ARG A 230 24.05 18.24 14.02
N ASN A 231 23.19 17.72 14.91
CA ASN A 231 23.40 17.84 16.36
C ASN A 231 24.33 16.77 16.93
N THR A 232 24.77 15.81 16.10
CA THR A 232 25.74 14.79 16.54
C THR A 232 27.10 15.44 16.79
N GLU A 233 27.65 15.22 17.96
CA GLU A 233 28.95 15.76 18.38
C GLU A 233 30.05 15.33 17.40
N GLY A 234 30.82 16.32 16.91
CA GLY A 234 31.88 16.12 15.93
C GLY A 234 31.47 16.39 14.48
N VAL A 235 30.19 16.57 14.19
CA VAL A 235 29.68 16.99 12.88
C VAL A 235 29.72 18.52 12.79
N LYS A 236 30.38 19.06 11.76
CA LYS A 236 30.45 20.51 11.47
C LYS A 236 29.36 20.95 10.51
N SER A 237 29.14 20.18 9.45
CA SER A 237 28.06 20.42 8.48
C SER A 237 27.58 19.10 7.83
N VAL A 238 26.40 19.16 7.20
CA VAL A 238 25.78 18.05 6.48
C VAL A 238 25.31 18.56 5.13
N HIS A 239 25.62 17.84 4.07
CA HIS A 239 25.18 18.15 2.72
C HIS A 239 24.92 16.86 1.94
N ASP A 240 24.37 16.99 0.74
CA ASP A 240 24.04 15.88 -0.18
C ASP A 240 23.19 14.78 0.49
N LEU A 241 22.12 15.21 1.20
CA LEU A 241 21.22 14.33 1.91
C LEU A 241 20.16 13.74 0.97
N HIS A 242 20.15 12.43 0.87
CA HIS A 242 19.14 11.68 0.16
C HIS A 242 18.46 10.68 1.08
N VAL A 243 17.13 10.61 1.00
CA VAL A 243 16.32 9.64 1.75
C VAL A 243 15.29 9.04 0.80
N TRP A 244 15.26 7.72 0.70
CA TRP A 244 14.31 7.03 -0.19
C TRP A 244 13.85 5.70 0.38
N THR A 245 12.81 5.13 -0.22
CA THR A 245 12.24 3.83 0.16
C THR A 245 12.59 2.77 -0.87
N ILE A 246 13.04 1.60 -0.41
CA ILE A 246 13.24 0.42 -1.27
C ILE A 246 11.95 -0.41 -1.37
N THR A 247 11.32 -0.70 -0.24
CA THR A 247 10.06 -1.42 -0.08
C THR A 247 9.44 -1.07 1.27
N SER A 248 8.26 -1.58 1.58
CA SER A 248 7.59 -1.34 2.86
C SER A 248 8.54 -1.54 4.04
N ASN A 249 8.65 -0.54 4.90
CA ASN A 249 9.51 -0.54 6.09
C ASN A 249 11.03 -0.64 5.85
N ILE A 250 11.51 -0.46 4.62
CA ILE A 250 12.95 -0.39 4.33
C ILE A 250 13.27 0.97 3.71
N HIS A 251 13.70 1.89 4.57
CA HIS A 251 14.14 3.22 4.17
C HIS A 251 15.66 3.29 4.20
N VAL A 252 16.21 4.01 3.26
CA VAL A 252 17.65 4.17 3.06
C VAL A 252 17.98 5.66 3.08
N LEU A 253 19.14 5.98 3.63
CA LEU A 253 19.67 7.33 3.67
C LEU A 253 21.11 7.34 3.15
N SER A 254 21.45 8.33 2.37
CA SER A 254 22.85 8.70 2.12
C SER A 254 23.05 10.18 2.43
N CYS A 255 24.21 10.53 2.98
CA CYS A 255 24.59 11.92 3.22
C CYS A 255 26.11 12.05 3.31
N HIS A 256 26.57 13.30 3.14
CA HIS A 256 27.94 13.69 3.43
C HIS A 256 27.98 14.48 4.73
N ILE A 257 28.93 14.17 5.59
CA ILE A 257 29.20 14.92 6.83
C ILE A 257 30.60 15.49 6.80
N VAL A 258 30.76 16.74 7.24
CA VAL A 258 32.06 17.38 7.40
C VAL A 258 32.49 17.28 8.86
N VAL A 259 33.68 16.76 9.08
CA VAL A 259 34.30 16.63 10.41
C VAL A 259 35.67 17.36 10.45
N ASP A 260 36.30 17.39 11.61
CA ASP A 260 37.64 17.97 11.75
C ASP A 260 38.66 17.15 10.96
N GLY A 261 39.45 17.83 10.11
CA GLY A 261 40.45 17.20 9.27
C GLY A 261 41.68 16.64 10.03
N GLY A 262 41.75 16.82 11.32
CA GLY A 262 42.76 16.26 12.22
C GLY A 262 42.34 14.93 12.86
N MET A 263 41.06 14.50 12.68
CA MET A 263 40.55 13.25 13.24
C MET A 263 41.16 12.02 12.56
N THR A 264 41.36 10.99 13.34
CA THR A 264 41.69 9.65 12.82
C THR A 264 40.45 8.98 12.21
N VAL A 265 40.65 7.98 11.34
CA VAL A 265 39.55 7.18 10.80
C VAL A 265 38.71 6.55 11.92
N ALA A 266 39.36 6.05 12.98
CA ALA A 266 38.65 5.42 14.09
C ALA A 266 37.75 6.42 14.85
N GLU A 267 38.14 7.66 15.01
CA GLU A 267 37.32 8.71 15.64
C GLU A 267 36.13 9.09 14.75
N SER A 268 36.36 9.21 13.45
CA SER A 268 35.28 9.54 12.50
C SER A 268 34.28 8.38 12.33
N GLU A 269 34.70 7.11 12.39
CA GLU A 269 33.83 5.94 12.43
C GLU A 269 32.89 5.95 13.64
N GLN A 270 33.36 6.43 14.81
CA GLN A 270 32.50 6.56 16.00
C GLN A 270 31.38 7.60 15.80
N ILE A 271 31.66 8.68 15.05
CA ILE A 271 30.63 9.66 14.70
C ILE A 271 29.59 9.02 13.78
N ALA A 272 30.02 8.35 12.72
CA ALA A 272 29.12 7.62 11.80
C ALA A 272 28.25 6.61 12.55
N TYR A 273 28.84 5.80 13.44
CA TYR A 273 28.11 4.82 14.25
C TYR A 273 27.03 5.45 15.14
N ARG A 274 27.32 6.60 15.76
CA ARG A 274 26.32 7.33 16.56
C ARG A 274 25.16 7.82 15.70
N ILE A 275 25.45 8.35 14.52
CA ILE A 275 24.44 8.79 13.57
C ILE A 275 23.59 7.61 13.12
N GLU A 276 24.20 6.49 12.73
CA GLU A 276 23.50 5.26 12.33
C GLU A 276 22.55 4.77 13.43
N HIS A 277 23.02 4.75 14.67
CA HIS A 277 22.23 4.32 15.81
C HIS A 277 21.00 5.22 16.04
N GLU A 278 21.16 6.54 15.98
CA GLU A 278 20.05 7.49 16.11
C GLU A 278 19.07 7.40 14.92
N LEU A 279 19.58 7.28 13.69
CA LEU A 279 18.75 7.13 12.51
C LEU A 279 17.93 5.83 12.50
N ALA A 280 18.42 4.77 13.14
CA ALA A 280 17.65 3.52 13.31
C ALA A 280 16.37 3.74 14.13
N HIS A 281 16.36 4.65 15.12
CA HIS A 281 15.16 5.04 15.88
C HIS A 281 14.14 5.81 15.01
N HIS A 282 14.57 6.37 13.89
CA HIS A 282 13.71 7.03 12.89
C HIS A 282 13.36 6.12 11.70
N ASN A 283 13.43 4.80 11.86
CA ASN A 283 13.14 3.78 10.84
C ASN A 283 14.05 3.82 9.60
N ILE A 284 15.26 4.36 9.71
CA ILE A 284 16.28 4.24 8.65
C ILE A 284 17.05 2.94 8.88
N GLY A 285 16.76 1.92 8.07
CA GLY A 285 17.35 0.59 8.22
C GLY A 285 18.72 0.40 7.53
N HIS A 286 19.12 1.34 6.69
CA HIS A 286 20.41 1.31 5.99
C HIS A 286 20.85 2.73 5.66
N CYS A 287 22.06 3.10 6.05
CA CYS A 287 22.63 4.39 5.70
C CYS A 287 24.04 4.27 5.15
N THR A 288 24.40 5.23 4.32
CA THR A 288 25.74 5.43 3.80
C THR A 288 26.17 6.85 4.14
N ILE A 289 27.18 7.00 4.96
CA ILE A 289 27.68 8.29 5.42
C ILE A 289 29.07 8.48 4.83
N GLN A 290 29.21 9.45 3.94
CA GLN A 290 30.51 9.86 3.44
C GLN A 290 31.08 10.90 4.42
N ILE A 291 32.28 10.62 4.92
CA ILE A 291 32.98 11.52 5.86
C ILE A 291 33.98 12.36 5.08
N GLU A 292 33.89 13.68 5.24
CA GLU A 292 34.72 14.63 4.56
C GLU A 292 35.41 15.56 5.57
N SER A 293 36.56 16.07 5.19
CA SER A 293 37.23 17.13 5.94
C SER A 293 36.89 18.51 5.37
N GLU A 294 37.08 19.58 6.12
CA GLU A 294 36.92 20.97 5.66
C GLU A 294 37.77 21.31 4.43
N ARG A 295 38.76 20.48 4.09
CA ARG A 295 39.64 20.67 2.93
C ARG A 295 39.06 20.12 1.64
N HIS A 296 38.03 19.26 1.74
CA HIS A 296 37.36 18.73 0.57
C HIS A 296 36.44 19.81 -0.03
N PRO A 297 36.56 20.14 -1.33
CA PRO A 297 35.66 21.09 -1.96
C PRO A 297 34.26 20.53 -1.98
N HIS A 298 33.34 21.13 -1.25
CA HIS A 298 31.92 20.74 -1.20
C HIS A 298 31.04 21.99 -1.36
N LYS A 299 29.82 21.76 -1.84
CA LYS A 299 28.77 22.78 -1.84
C LYS A 299 28.00 22.65 -0.52
N ASP A 300 27.76 23.76 0.18
CA ASP A 300 27.03 23.80 1.46
C ASP A 300 25.51 23.56 1.29
N GLU A 301 25.08 23.05 0.14
CA GLU A 301 23.69 22.77 -0.15
C GLU A 301 23.27 21.42 0.46
N VAL A 302 22.19 21.44 1.26
CA VAL A 302 21.65 20.24 1.91
C VAL A 302 21.15 19.23 0.87
N LEU A 303 20.60 19.71 -0.24
CA LEU A 303 20.12 18.89 -1.35
C LEU A 303 21.13 18.94 -2.50
N CYS A 304 21.32 17.80 -3.16
CA CYS A 304 22.20 17.69 -4.31
C CYS A 304 21.74 18.60 -5.46
N SER A 305 22.53 19.58 -5.82
CA SER A 305 22.38 20.29 -7.09
C SER A 305 23.22 19.54 -8.14
N GLN A 306 22.59 18.62 -8.87
CA GLN A 306 23.24 17.95 -10.01
C GLN A 306 23.46 18.95 -11.16
N GLU A 307 24.50 19.75 -11.08
CA GLU A 307 25.14 20.22 -12.32
C GLU A 307 25.97 19.05 -12.86
N MET A 308 25.54 18.43 -13.95
CA MET A 308 26.37 17.47 -14.67
C MET A 308 27.66 18.17 -15.05
N HIS A 309 28.76 17.83 -14.37
CA HIS A 309 30.08 18.25 -14.79
C HIS A 309 30.33 17.58 -16.14
N GLU A 310 30.30 18.34 -17.22
CA GLU A 310 30.93 17.94 -18.47
C GLU A 310 32.40 17.66 -18.17
N HIS A 311 32.76 16.38 -18.12
CA HIS A 311 34.15 15.99 -18.11
C HIS A 311 34.78 16.43 -19.43
N HIS A 312 35.40 17.61 -19.44
CA HIS A 312 36.35 17.95 -20.47
C HIS A 312 37.53 16.99 -20.36
N HIS A 313 37.54 15.99 -21.20
CA HIS A 313 38.72 15.19 -21.46
C HIS A 313 39.78 16.09 -22.11
N HIS A 314 40.84 16.38 -21.38
CA HIS A 314 42.11 16.84 -21.92
C HIS A 314 43.03 15.68 -22.16
#